data_58bb072a793ce879fd7d404396c191f7
#
_entry.id   58bb072a793ce879fd7d404396c191f7
#
_cell.length_a   1.000
_cell.length_b   1.000
_cell.length_c   1.000
_cell.angle_alpha   90.00
_cell.angle_beta   90.00
_cell.angle_gamma   90.00
#
_symmetry.space_group_name_H-M   'P 1'
#
loop_
_entity.id
_entity.type
_entity.pdbx_description
1 polymer ?
#
loop_
_entity_poly.entity_id
_entity_poly.type
_entity_poly.pdbx_seq_one_letter_code
_entity_poly.pdbx_strand_id
1 'polypeptide(L)'
;MTDMIEKTRQTDVATRRALLAQTLADLPDAATMEQFLIDLCTPAELRALSERWHVAKLLDEGKLSYREINARTGVSTTTIGRVARFLNEEPHGGYRTALKQLKD
;
A
#
# COMPACT_ATOMS: atom_id res chain seq x y z
N MET A 1 -5.23 30.23 -17.44
CA MET A 1 -4.97 29.00 -18.22
C MET A 1 -4.15 27.99 -17.47
N THR A 2 -3.08 28.39 -16.79
CA THR A 2 -2.22 27.49 -16.01
C THR A 2 -2.99 26.80 -14.90
N ASP A 3 -3.84 27.52 -14.18
CA ASP A 3 -4.63 26.97 -13.07
C ASP A 3 -5.65 25.91 -13.51
N MET A 4 -6.25 26.11 -14.69
CA MET A 4 -7.19 25.15 -15.27
C MET A 4 -6.49 23.84 -15.65
N ILE A 5 -5.29 23.95 -16.21
CA ILE A 5 -4.49 22.77 -16.60
C ILE A 5 -4.09 21.97 -15.37
N GLU A 6 -3.66 22.64 -14.30
CA GLU A 6 -3.28 21.99 -13.05
C GLU A 6 -4.48 21.31 -12.38
N LYS A 7 -5.64 21.96 -12.35
CA LYS A 7 -6.86 21.36 -11.81
C LYS A 7 -7.29 20.13 -12.61
N THR A 8 -7.20 20.19 -13.93
CA THR A 8 -7.53 19.06 -14.80
C THR A 8 -6.57 17.88 -14.55
N ARG A 9 -5.28 18.16 -14.39
CA ARG A 9 -4.29 17.13 -14.08
C ARG A 9 -4.56 16.46 -12.73
N GLN A 10 -4.90 17.23 -11.71
CA GLN A 10 -5.23 16.69 -10.38
C GLN A 10 -6.47 15.83 -10.41
N THR A 11 -7.50 16.27 -11.12
CA THR A 11 -8.73 15.51 -11.32
C THR A 11 -8.43 14.21 -12.07
N ASP A 12 -7.59 14.26 -13.11
CA ASP A 12 -7.20 13.09 -13.88
C ASP A 12 -6.44 12.09 -13.01
N VAL A 13 -5.52 12.55 -12.15
CA VAL A 13 -4.78 11.69 -11.23
C VAL A 13 -5.74 11.00 -10.26
N ALA A 14 -6.64 11.74 -9.64
CA ALA A 14 -7.62 11.18 -8.72
C ALA A 14 -8.55 10.20 -9.42
N THR A 15 -9.00 10.53 -10.62
CA THR A 15 -9.86 9.66 -11.42
C THR A 15 -9.14 8.37 -11.81
N ARG A 16 -7.89 8.47 -12.27
CA ARG A 16 -7.09 7.29 -12.63
C ARG A 16 -6.88 6.38 -11.44
N ARG A 17 -6.62 6.95 -10.26
CA ARG A 17 -6.45 6.18 -9.03
C ARG A 17 -7.73 5.43 -8.66
N ALA A 18 -8.88 6.11 -8.76
CA ALA A 18 -10.19 5.50 -8.47
C ALA A 18 -10.49 4.37 -9.45
N LEU A 19 -10.20 4.57 -10.74
CA LEU A 19 -10.40 3.54 -11.77
C LEU A 19 -9.49 2.34 -11.54
N LEU A 20 -8.25 2.57 -11.14
CA LEU A 20 -7.33 1.49 -10.79
C LEU A 20 -7.88 0.69 -9.61
N ALA A 21 -8.33 1.38 -8.56
CA ALA A 21 -8.91 0.73 -7.39
C ALA A 21 -10.11 -0.12 -7.78
N GLN A 22 -10.99 0.39 -8.66
CA GLN A 22 -12.15 -0.34 -9.14
C GLN A 22 -11.73 -1.57 -9.93
N THR A 23 -10.73 -1.44 -10.81
CA THR A 23 -10.20 -2.57 -11.58
C THR A 23 -9.69 -3.67 -10.67
N LEU A 24 -8.90 -3.30 -9.64
CA LEU A 24 -8.38 -4.26 -8.67
C LEU A 24 -9.51 -4.96 -7.93
N ALA A 25 -10.54 -4.21 -7.53
CA ALA A 25 -11.68 -4.75 -6.79
C ALA A 25 -12.51 -5.73 -7.62
N ASP A 26 -12.54 -5.54 -8.93
CA ASP A 26 -13.36 -6.35 -9.84
C ASP A 26 -12.65 -7.62 -10.33
N LEU A 27 -11.36 -7.79 -10.06
CA LEU A 27 -10.64 -9.02 -10.43
C LEU A 27 -11.17 -10.21 -9.64
N PRO A 28 -11.32 -11.37 -10.28
CA PRO A 28 -12.08 -12.47 -9.67
C PRO A 28 -11.37 -13.23 -8.55
N ASP A 29 -10.03 -13.20 -8.53
CA ASP A 29 -9.28 -13.98 -7.55
C ASP A 29 -7.86 -13.44 -7.34
N ALA A 30 -7.17 -14.00 -6.35
CA ALA A 30 -5.82 -13.58 -6.00
C ALA A 30 -4.81 -13.84 -7.12
N ALA A 31 -4.95 -14.96 -7.84
CA ALA A 31 -4.03 -15.29 -8.92
C ALA A 31 -4.10 -14.27 -10.06
N THR A 32 -5.30 -13.87 -10.44
CA THR A 32 -5.51 -12.86 -11.48
C THR A 32 -5.03 -11.49 -11.02
N MET A 33 -5.27 -11.15 -9.75
CA MET A 33 -4.78 -9.92 -9.14
C MET A 33 -3.25 -9.86 -9.17
N GLU A 34 -2.59 -10.95 -8.81
CA GLU A 34 -1.13 -11.03 -8.82
C GLU A 34 -0.58 -10.84 -10.23
N GLN A 35 -1.18 -11.48 -11.24
CA GLN A 35 -0.80 -11.31 -12.64
C GLN A 35 -0.91 -9.85 -13.07
N PHE A 36 -1.99 -9.20 -12.70
CA PHE A 36 -2.19 -7.78 -13.03
C PHE A 36 -1.15 -6.89 -12.36
N LEU A 37 -0.85 -7.15 -11.09
CA LEU A 37 0.17 -6.38 -10.36
C LEU A 37 1.57 -6.57 -10.97
N ILE A 38 1.89 -7.79 -11.42
CA ILE A 38 3.18 -8.07 -12.07
C ILE A 38 3.31 -7.29 -13.38
N ASP A 39 2.23 -7.19 -14.15
CA ASP A 39 2.23 -6.40 -15.38
C ASP A 39 2.28 -4.89 -15.12
N LEU A 40 1.55 -4.44 -14.11
CA LEU A 40 1.38 -3.02 -13.82
C LEU A 40 2.61 -2.40 -13.16
N CYS A 41 3.26 -3.12 -12.26
CA CYS A 41 4.38 -2.64 -11.45
C CYS A 41 5.72 -3.13 -12.00
N THR A 42 6.76 -2.33 -11.80
CA THR A 42 8.11 -2.87 -11.94
C THR A 42 8.36 -3.87 -10.82
N PRO A 43 9.33 -4.79 -10.98
CA PRO A 43 9.68 -5.71 -9.90
C PRO A 43 10.02 -5.00 -8.58
N ALA A 44 10.72 -3.86 -8.66
CA ALA A 44 11.08 -3.08 -7.47
C ALA A 44 9.84 -2.47 -6.81
N GLU A 45 8.89 -1.95 -7.60
CA GLU A 45 7.65 -1.40 -7.08
C GLU A 45 6.81 -2.47 -6.38
N LEU A 46 6.67 -3.62 -7.00
CA LEU A 46 5.88 -4.71 -6.41
C LEU A 46 6.51 -5.25 -5.13
N ARG A 47 7.84 -5.36 -5.12
CA ARG A 47 8.56 -5.72 -3.91
C ARG A 47 8.31 -4.71 -2.78
N ALA A 48 8.39 -3.41 -3.10
CA ALA A 48 8.13 -2.35 -2.11
C ALA A 48 6.71 -2.42 -1.55
N LEU A 49 5.72 -2.68 -2.41
CA LEU A 49 4.33 -2.84 -1.97
C LEU A 49 4.19 -4.03 -1.01
N SER A 50 4.74 -5.18 -1.38
CA SER A 50 4.65 -6.39 -0.55
C SER A 50 5.41 -6.24 0.77
N GLU A 51 6.56 -5.58 0.76
CA GLU A 51 7.32 -5.29 1.98
C GLU A 51 6.53 -4.39 2.94
N ARG A 52 5.90 -3.34 2.42
CA ARG A 52 5.09 -2.44 3.25
C ARG A 52 3.91 -3.17 3.88
N TRP A 53 3.25 -4.03 3.12
CA TRP A 53 2.14 -4.82 3.66
C TRP A 53 2.60 -5.78 4.75
N HIS A 54 3.71 -6.47 4.51
CA HIS A 54 4.29 -7.38 5.50
C HIS A 54 4.66 -6.64 6.79
N VAL A 55 5.29 -5.47 6.67
CA VAL A 55 5.64 -4.63 7.82
C VAL A 55 4.39 -4.17 8.58
N ALA A 56 3.31 -3.79 7.87
CA ALA A 56 2.05 -3.40 8.50
C ALA A 56 1.51 -4.52 9.38
N LYS A 57 1.57 -5.76 8.91
CA LYS A 57 1.13 -6.93 9.70
C LYS A 57 1.98 -7.12 10.95
N LEU A 58 3.30 -6.99 10.83
CA LEU A 58 4.21 -7.13 11.96
C LEU A 58 4.01 -6.02 13.00
N LEU A 59 3.80 -4.79 12.55
CA LEU A 59 3.51 -3.66 13.43
C LEU A 59 2.19 -3.86 14.17
N ASP A 60 1.18 -4.36 13.48
CA ASP A 60 -0.13 -4.60 14.08
C ASP A 60 -0.08 -5.70 15.16
N GLU A 61 0.76 -6.70 14.98
CA GLU A 61 0.98 -7.73 16.00
C GLU A 61 1.60 -7.16 17.28
N GLY A 62 2.40 -6.12 17.17
CA GLY A 62 2.97 -5.41 18.31
C GLY A 62 4.04 -6.16 19.10
N LYS A 63 4.62 -7.21 18.54
CA LYS A 63 5.60 -8.08 19.23
C LYS A 63 7.05 -7.67 18.98
N LEU A 64 7.32 -6.88 17.94
CA LEU A 64 8.67 -6.56 17.51
C LEU A 64 8.91 -5.06 17.53
N SER A 65 10.11 -4.66 17.90
CA SER A 65 10.58 -3.29 17.71
C SER A 65 10.88 -3.04 16.23
N TYR A 66 11.03 -1.77 15.84
CA TYR A 66 11.45 -1.41 14.47
C TYR A 66 12.79 -2.07 14.12
N ARG A 67 13.71 -2.09 15.05
CA ARG A 67 15.02 -2.70 14.89
C ARG A 67 14.93 -4.20 14.60
N GLU A 68 14.05 -4.88 15.32
CA GLU A 68 13.82 -6.30 15.13
C GLU A 68 13.14 -6.59 13.79
N ILE A 69 12.17 -5.75 13.39
CA ILE A 69 11.54 -5.86 12.07
C ILE A 69 12.58 -5.68 10.96
N ASN A 70 13.43 -4.66 11.07
CA ASN A 70 14.52 -4.45 10.11
C ASN A 70 15.43 -5.68 10.03
N ALA A 71 15.81 -6.24 11.18
CA ALA A 71 16.70 -7.40 11.23
C ALA A 71 16.09 -8.63 10.56
N ARG A 72 14.78 -8.84 10.74
CA ARG A 72 14.08 -10.01 10.18
C ARG A 72 13.71 -9.87 8.72
N THR A 73 13.39 -8.66 8.27
CA THR A 73 12.82 -8.46 6.94
C THR A 73 13.78 -7.82 5.95
N GLY A 74 14.82 -7.15 6.43
CA GLY A 74 15.69 -6.34 5.58
C GLY A 74 15.09 -5.00 5.18
N VAL A 75 13.85 -4.72 5.59
CA VAL A 75 13.19 -3.44 5.27
C VAL A 75 13.78 -2.33 6.12
N SER A 76 14.07 -1.18 5.52
CA SER A 76 14.70 -0.05 6.23
C SER A 76 13.82 0.50 7.34
N THR A 77 14.44 1.03 8.38
CA THR A 77 13.71 1.69 9.48
C THR A 77 12.93 2.90 9.00
N THR A 78 13.40 3.59 7.95
CA THR A 78 12.68 4.69 7.32
C THR A 78 11.34 4.21 6.74
N THR A 79 11.36 3.09 6.02
CA THR A 79 10.14 2.50 5.45
C THR A 79 9.21 2.00 6.55
N ILE A 80 9.75 1.37 7.59
CA ILE A 80 8.97 0.91 8.75
C ILE A 80 8.27 2.10 9.41
N GLY A 81 8.99 3.21 9.60
CA GLY A 81 8.43 4.44 10.18
C GLY A 81 7.31 5.03 9.33
N ARG A 82 7.46 5.01 7.99
CA ARG A 82 6.40 5.44 7.08
C ARG A 82 5.16 4.58 7.21
N VAL A 83 5.32 3.26 7.23
CA VAL A 83 4.19 2.33 7.37
C VAL A 83 3.48 2.57 8.71
N ALA A 84 4.24 2.72 9.78
CA ALA A 84 3.67 3.00 11.11
C ALA A 84 2.85 4.29 11.12
N ARG A 85 3.33 5.34 10.45
CA ARG A 85 2.61 6.61 10.35
C ARG A 85 1.28 6.44 9.62
N PHE A 86 1.27 5.75 8.49
CA PHE A 86 0.04 5.51 7.73
C PHE A 86 -0.90 4.55 8.42
N LEU A 87 -0.37 3.64 9.22
CA LEU A 87 -1.18 2.71 10.02
C LEU A 87 -1.85 3.41 11.21
N ASN A 88 -1.14 4.31 11.88
CA ASN A 88 -1.56 4.86 13.18
C ASN A 88 -2.00 6.32 13.16
N GLU A 89 -1.48 7.15 12.27
CA GLU A 89 -1.66 8.60 12.31
C GLU A 89 -2.45 9.18 11.15
N GLU A 90 -2.20 8.69 9.93
CA GLU A 90 -2.88 9.21 8.75
C GLU A 90 -4.36 8.76 8.70
N PRO A 91 -5.25 9.60 8.15
CA PRO A 91 -6.69 9.35 8.23
C PRO A 91 -7.24 8.37 7.19
N HIS A 92 -6.42 7.83 6.32
CA HIS A 92 -6.90 7.05 5.16
C HIS A 92 -7.50 5.70 5.55
N GLY A 93 -6.97 5.03 6.56
CA GLY A 93 -7.53 3.81 7.12
C GLY A 93 -7.40 2.54 6.29
N GLY A 94 -6.67 2.57 5.17
CA GLY A 94 -6.53 1.40 4.28
C GLY A 94 -5.88 0.20 4.95
N TYR A 95 -4.78 0.42 5.64
CA TYR A 95 -4.11 -0.65 6.39
C TYR A 95 -5.02 -1.26 7.44
N ARG A 96 -5.72 -0.43 8.20
CA ARG A 96 -6.62 -0.89 9.26
C ARG A 96 -7.74 -1.75 8.72
N THR A 97 -8.34 -1.34 7.61
CA THR A 97 -9.40 -2.10 6.96
C THR A 97 -8.89 -3.45 6.48
N ALA A 98 -7.74 -3.48 5.81
CA ALA A 98 -7.15 -4.71 5.30
C ALA A 98 -6.77 -5.67 6.43
N LEU A 99 -6.18 -5.14 7.51
CA LEU A 99 -5.80 -5.94 8.69
C LEU A 99 -7.02 -6.52 9.39
N LYS A 100 -8.08 -5.73 9.52
CA LYS A 100 -9.34 -6.19 10.11
C LYS A 100 -9.93 -7.35 9.31
N GLN A 101 -9.89 -7.26 7.99
CA GLN A 101 -10.39 -8.31 7.11
C GLN A 101 -9.64 -9.64 7.33
N LEU A 102 -8.34 -9.59 7.59
CA LEU A 102 -7.55 -10.80 7.86
C LEU A 102 -7.96 -11.49 9.14
N LYS A 103 -8.43 -10.72 10.13
CA LYS A 103 -8.83 -11.27 11.45
C LYS A 103 -10.25 -11.83 11.44
N ASP A 104 -11.05 -11.40 10.53
CA ASP A 104 -12.42 -11.87 10.35
C ASP A 104 -12.42 -13.07 9.40
#